data_d85ac03c8b6ccee2259b2a2d06ce882b
#
_entry.id   d85ac03c8b6ccee2259b2a2d06ce882b
#
_cell.length_a   1.000
_cell.length_b   1.000
_cell.length_c   1.000
_cell.angle_alpha   90.00
_cell.angle_beta   90.00
_cell.angle_gamma   90.00
#
_symmetry.space_group_name_H-M   'P 1'
#
loop_
_entity.id
_entity.type
_entity.pdbx_description
1 polymer ?
#
loop_
_entity_poly.entity_id
_entity_poly.type
_entity_poly.pdbx_seq_one_letter_code
_entity_poly.pdbx_strand_id
1 'polypeptide(L)'
;MASILRTTHGSRGDWVFKAVDLFCGLGGWTDGLLAEEYDVVGYDIERHQYGEDRYPAELILQDVCTLHGSQFQDVDLITASPPCQKYSYMAMPFSRGRAQAAAIRADESGAALAALNELFNVCFRIQREASEAAGRHIPMVVENVRGARPWVGPAVAHYGSFYL
;
A
#
# COMPACT_ATOMS: atom_id res chain seq x y z
N MET A 1 4.59 -28.55 1.46
CA MET A 1 6.02 -28.18 1.52
C MET A 1 6.56 -28.16 0.11
N ALA A 2 6.63 -27.02 -0.54
CA ALA A 2 7.24 -26.85 -1.85
C ALA A 2 8.58 -26.15 -1.65
N SER A 3 9.67 -26.90 -1.85
CA SER A 3 11.03 -26.43 -1.81
C SER A 3 11.29 -25.56 -3.03
N ILE A 4 11.52 -24.26 -2.84
CA ILE A 4 12.04 -23.39 -3.90
C ILE A 4 13.54 -23.69 -4.02
N LEU A 5 13.90 -24.49 -5.03
CA LEU A 5 15.28 -24.70 -5.41
C LEU A 5 15.86 -23.39 -5.97
N ARG A 6 16.70 -22.72 -5.18
CA ARG A 6 17.59 -21.67 -5.67
C ARG A 6 18.67 -22.32 -6.52
N THR A 7 18.65 -22.06 -7.81
CA THR A 7 19.79 -22.37 -8.68
C THR A 7 20.89 -21.35 -8.43
N THR A 8 21.92 -21.79 -7.71
CA THR A 8 23.17 -21.02 -7.52
C THR A 8 24.05 -21.22 -8.74
N HIS A 9 24.19 -20.19 -9.59
CA HIS A 9 25.39 -20.04 -10.43
C HIS A 9 25.66 -18.55 -10.64
N GLY A 10 26.79 -18.10 -10.12
CA GLY A 10 27.31 -16.73 -10.29
C GLY A 10 27.78 -16.17 -8.96
N SER A 11 28.98 -15.59 -8.95
CA SER A 11 29.57 -14.85 -7.84
C SER A 11 28.50 -14.03 -7.10
N ARG A 12 28.53 -14.01 -5.77
CA ARG A 12 27.71 -13.13 -4.93
C ARG A 12 27.95 -11.67 -5.31
N GLY A 13 27.29 -11.22 -6.37
CA GLY A 13 26.98 -9.82 -6.55
C GLY A 13 25.86 -9.51 -5.55
N ASP A 14 26.01 -8.43 -4.82
CA ASP A 14 25.09 -7.96 -3.79
C ASP A 14 23.71 -7.67 -4.42
N TRP A 15 22.83 -8.70 -4.48
CA TRP A 15 21.43 -8.54 -4.87
C TRP A 15 20.72 -7.90 -3.71
N VAL A 16 20.55 -6.60 -3.77
CA VAL A 16 19.72 -5.85 -2.83
C VAL A 16 18.30 -5.87 -3.38
N PHE A 17 17.34 -6.41 -2.65
CA PHE A 17 15.93 -6.34 -2.99
C PHE A 17 15.46 -4.89 -2.86
N LYS A 18 14.64 -4.43 -3.80
CA LYS A 18 14.10 -3.07 -3.82
C LYS A 18 12.63 -3.07 -3.48
N ALA A 19 12.22 -2.14 -2.64
CA ALA A 19 10.81 -1.93 -2.32
C ALA A 19 10.42 -0.45 -2.45
N VAL A 20 9.14 -0.23 -2.75
CA VAL A 20 8.53 1.08 -2.65
C VAL A 20 7.42 1.04 -1.60
N ASP A 21 7.37 2.07 -0.74
CA ASP A 21 6.37 2.25 0.30
C ASP A 21 5.47 3.44 -0.06
N LEU A 22 4.23 3.17 -0.48
CA LEU A 22 3.25 4.17 -0.91
C LEU A 22 2.37 4.60 0.27
N PHE A 23 2.12 5.90 0.41
CA PHE A 23 1.48 6.49 1.58
C PHE A 23 2.25 6.12 2.85
N CYS A 24 3.56 6.32 2.81
CA CYS A 24 4.51 5.71 3.73
C CYS A 24 4.45 6.26 5.16
N GLY A 25 3.86 7.44 5.38
CA GLY A 25 3.72 8.02 6.72
C GLY A 25 5.04 8.15 7.46
N LEU A 26 5.13 7.54 8.65
CA LEU A 26 6.35 7.46 9.45
C LEU A 26 7.24 6.24 9.12
N GLY A 27 6.80 5.36 8.19
CA GLY A 27 7.62 4.27 7.70
C GLY A 27 7.45 2.93 8.43
N GLY A 28 6.26 2.63 8.94
CA GLY A 28 6.02 1.35 9.64
C GLY A 28 6.33 0.11 8.78
N TRP A 29 6.02 0.13 7.49
CA TRP A 29 6.45 -0.90 6.54
C TRP A 29 7.95 -0.84 6.28
N THR A 30 8.45 0.38 6.09
CA THR A 30 9.87 0.63 5.78
C THR A 30 10.79 0.10 6.85
N ASP A 31 10.47 0.27 8.14
CA ASP A 31 11.25 -0.30 9.24
C ASP A 31 11.38 -1.82 9.12
N GLY A 32 10.29 -2.51 8.83
CA GLY A 32 10.28 -3.95 8.61
C GLY A 32 11.09 -4.37 7.37
N LEU A 33 10.96 -3.62 6.28
CA LEU A 33 11.67 -3.89 5.02
C LEU A 33 13.18 -3.65 5.15
N LEU A 34 13.59 -2.59 5.84
CA LEU A 34 15.01 -2.32 6.14
C LEU A 34 15.62 -3.42 7.01
N ALA A 35 14.87 -3.96 7.99
CA ALA A 35 15.31 -5.09 8.80
C ALA A 35 15.52 -6.38 8.00
N GLU A 36 14.84 -6.52 6.85
CA GLU A 36 14.98 -7.61 5.89
C GLU A 36 15.92 -7.25 4.72
N GLU A 37 16.75 -6.21 4.90
CA GLU A 37 17.80 -5.77 3.96
C GLU A 37 17.28 -5.31 2.58
N TYR A 38 16.04 -4.78 2.52
CA TYR A 38 15.53 -4.10 1.32
C TYR A 38 16.10 -2.68 1.21
N ASP A 39 16.35 -2.25 -0.01
CA ASP A 39 16.51 -0.84 -0.37
C ASP A 39 15.11 -0.24 -0.59
N VAL A 40 14.74 0.77 0.21
CA VAL A 40 13.36 1.26 0.28
C VAL A 40 13.28 2.74 -0.05
N VAL A 41 12.31 3.09 -0.92
CA VAL A 41 11.95 4.47 -1.21
C VAL A 41 10.48 4.68 -0.84
N GLY A 42 10.21 5.68 0.01
CA GLY A 42 8.86 6.06 0.41
C GLY A 42 8.28 7.20 -0.41
N TYR A 43 6.98 7.15 -0.64
CA TYR A 43 6.20 8.20 -1.28
C TYR A 43 5.07 8.65 -0.37
N ASP A 44 5.00 9.95 -0.11
CA ASP A 44 3.89 10.57 0.62
C ASP A 44 3.67 12.00 0.13
N ILE A 45 2.47 12.53 0.36
CA ILE A 45 2.15 13.92 -0.02
C ILE A 45 2.80 14.94 0.92
N GLU A 46 3.12 14.51 2.14
CA GLU A 46 3.73 15.35 3.16
C GLU A 46 4.75 14.58 4.01
N ARG A 47 5.64 15.32 4.65
CA ARG A 47 6.60 14.76 5.60
C ARG A 47 5.95 14.65 6.97
N HIS A 48 5.74 13.43 7.41
CA HIS A 48 5.27 13.16 8.76
C HIS A 48 6.43 13.19 9.78
N GLN A 49 6.14 13.69 10.98
CA GLN A 49 7.06 13.70 12.10
C GLN A 49 6.29 13.55 13.41
N TYR A 50 6.77 12.69 14.29
CA TYR A 50 6.23 12.54 15.63
C TYR A 50 7.36 12.55 16.66
N GLY A 51 7.48 13.65 17.41
CA GLY A 51 8.67 13.85 18.26
C GLY A 51 9.95 13.90 17.41
N GLU A 52 10.87 12.99 17.68
CA GLU A 52 12.10 12.83 16.90
C GLU A 52 11.97 11.80 15.76
N ASP A 53 10.86 11.05 15.73
CA ASP A 53 10.62 10.03 14.74
C ASP A 53 10.30 10.68 13.38
N ARG A 54 10.97 10.16 12.35
CA ARG A 54 10.81 10.56 10.96
C ARG A 54 10.96 9.34 10.07
N TYR A 55 10.57 9.47 8.82
CA TYR A 55 10.73 8.41 7.84
C TYR A 55 12.19 7.93 7.77
N PRO A 56 12.46 6.60 7.88
CA PRO A 56 13.81 6.08 8.12
C PRO A 56 14.67 5.86 6.87
N ALA A 57 14.10 6.09 5.66
CA ALA A 57 14.77 5.88 4.38
C ALA A 57 14.66 7.11 3.47
N GLU A 58 14.86 6.95 2.16
CA GLU A 58 14.62 8.00 1.19
C GLU A 58 13.12 8.31 1.09
N LEU A 59 12.74 9.57 1.24
CA LEU A 59 11.35 10.05 1.15
C LEU A 59 11.19 11.01 -0.03
N ILE A 60 10.33 10.64 -0.95
CA ILE A 60 9.90 11.48 -2.06
C ILE A 60 8.55 12.09 -1.75
N LEU A 61 8.48 13.41 -1.66
CA LEU A 61 7.24 14.14 -1.43
C LEU A 61 6.49 14.33 -2.75
N GLN A 62 5.55 13.42 -2.99
CA GLN A 62 4.73 13.42 -4.20
C GLN A 62 3.37 12.78 -3.91
N ASP A 63 2.30 13.33 -4.50
CA ASP A 63 0.98 12.73 -4.46
C ASP A 63 1.00 11.38 -5.19
N VAL A 64 0.74 10.30 -4.47
CA VAL A 64 0.70 8.92 -4.98
C VAL A 64 -0.30 8.78 -6.14
N CYS A 65 -1.37 9.59 -6.16
CA CYS A 65 -2.35 9.56 -7.25
C CYS A 65 -1.76 9.98 -8.60
N THR A 66 -0.67 10.78 -8.59
CA THR A 66 0.00 11.28 -9.80
C THR A 66 1.10 10.35 -10.32
N LEU A 67 1.47 9.32 -9.55
CA LEU A 67 2.50 8.37 -9.94
C LEU A 67 2.01 7.46 -11.05
N HIS A 68 2.90 7.13 -11.98
CA HIS A 68 2.69 6.07 -12.97
C HIS A 68 3.52 4.86 -12.57
N GLY A 69 2.88 3.68 -12.49
CA GLY A 69 3.53 2.48 -11.96
C GLY A 69 4.75 2.00 -12.73
N SER A 70 4.89 2.37 -14.02
CA SER A 70 6.06 1.97 -14.83
C SER A 70 7.41 2.43 -14.25
N GLN A 71 7.44 3.48 -13.42
CA GLN A 71 8.65 3.91 -12.73
C GLN A 71 9.14 2.89 -11.68
N PHE A 72 8.28 1.95 -11.30
CA PHE A 72 8.55 0.90 -10.31
C PHE A 72 8.80 -0.48 -10.95
N GLN A 73 9.12 -0.54 -12.24
CA GLN A 73 9.37 -1.79 -12.95
C GLN A 73 10.51 -2.64 -12.36
N ASP A 74 11.46 -2.01 -11.68
CA ASP A 74 12.66 -2.64 -11.13
C ASP A 74 12.55 -2.98 -9.63
N VAL A 75 11.39 -2.75 -8.99
CA VAL A 75 11.20 -3.11 -7.59
C VAL A 75 10.74 -4.56 -7.44
N ASP A 76 11.02 -5.14 -6.28
CA ASP A 76 10.64 -6.52 -5.94
C ASP A 76 9.38 -6.59 -5.11
N LEU A 77 9.00 -5.49 -4.46
CA LEU A 77 7.82 -5.40 -3.59
C LEU A 77 7.26 -3.98 -3.58
N ILE A 78 5.94 -3.86 -3.57
CA ILE A 78 5.22 -2.63 -3.28
C ILE A 78 4.48 -2.81 -1.95
N THR A 79 4.66 -1.89 -1.00
CA THR A 79 3.80 -1.75 0.17
C THR A 79 2.96 -0.48 0.06
N ALA A 80 1.77 -0.48 0.66
CA ALA A 80 0.91 0.68 0.63
C ALA A 80 0.00 0.73 1.87
N SER A 81 -0.12 1.91 2.48
CA SER A 81 -1.04 2.17 3.58
C SER A 81 -1.93 3.39 3.26
N PRO A 82 -2.87 3.25 2.29
CA PRO A 82 -3.70 4.39 1.90
C PRO A 82 -4.54 4.88 3.08
N PRO A 83 -4.79 6.21 3.18
CA PRO A 83 -5.52 6.82 4.28
C PRO A 83 -6.82 6.12 4.66
N CYS A 84 -6.97 5.77 5.94
CA CYS A 84 -8.08 4.96 6.46
C CYS A 84 -9.29 5.77 6.93
N GLN A 85 -9.23 7.11 6.94
CA GLN A 85 -10.23 7.99 7.58
C GLN A 85 -11.65 7.78 7.02
N LYS A 86 -11.78 7.48 5.72
CA LYS A 86 -13.07 7.22 5.08
C LYS A 86 -13.68 5.86 5.48
N TYR A 87 -12.88 4.94 6.04
CA TYR A 87 -13.30 3.59 6.45
C TYR A 87 -13.38 3.40 7.95
N SER A 88 -12.66 4.23 8.71
CA SER A 88 -12.48 4.06 10.14
C SER A 88 -13.72 4.54 10.91
N TYR A 89 -14.36 3.64 11.66
CA TYR A 89 -15.42 3.99 12.60
C TYR A 89 -14.94 4.85 13.79
N MET A 90 -13.63 4.87 14.04
CA MET A 90 -13.01 5.73 15.06
C MET A 90 -12.79 7.15 14.57
N ALA A 91 -12.67 7.34 13.25
CA ALA A 91 -12.40 8.63 12.62
C ALA A 91 -13.67 9.42 12.26
N MET A 92 -14.87 8.85 12.43
CA MET A 92 -16.13 9.52 12.10
C MET A 92 -17.25 9.16 13.10
N PRO A 93 -18.23 10.06 13.33
CA PRO A 93 -19.43 9.72 14.10
C PRO A 93 -20.18 8.54 13.51
N PHE A 94 -20.69 7.63 14.34
CA PHE A 94 -21.41 6.42 13.92
C PHE A 94 -22.59 6.71 12.98
N SER A 95 -23.35 7.79 13.23
CA SER A 95 -24.44 8.23 12.36
C SER A 95 -23.97 8.57 10.95
N ARG A 96 -22.81 9.22 10.82
CA ARG A 96 -22.21 9.57 9.54
C ARG A 96 -21.76 8.32 8.77
N GLY A 97 -21.12 7.36 9.47
CA GLY A 97 -20.71 6.09 8.85
C GLY A 97 -21.91 5.28 8.33
N ARG A 98 -23.02 5.25 9.09
CA ARG A 98 -24.27 4.60 8.64
C ARG A 98 -24.89 5.29 7.43
N ALA A 99 -24.95 6.62 7.42
CA ALA A 99 -25.47 7.39 6.29
C ALA A 99 -24.64 7.18 5.04
N GLN A 100 -23.31 7.21 5.15
CA GLN A 100 -22.39 6.93 4.04
C GLN A 100 -22.60 5.51 3.51
N ALA A 101 -22.65 4.50 4.37
CA ALA A 101 -22.89 3.12 3.96
C ALA A 101 -24.24 2.92 3.28
N ALA A 102 -25.30 3.61 3.72
CA ALA A 102 -26.60 3.58 3.07
C ALA A 102 -26.56 4.22 1.67
N ALA A 103 -25.92 5.39 1.55
CA ALA A 103 -25.77 6.09 0.29
C ALA A 103 -25.00 5.24 -0.75
N ILE A 104 -23.90 4.61 -0.34
CA ILE A 104 -23.10 3.75 -1.24
C ILE A 104 -23.93 2.54 -1.71
N ARG A 105 -24.71 1.91 -0.83
CA ARG A 105 -25.54 0.74 -1.19
C ARG A 105 -26.73 1.11 -2.08
N ALA A 106 -27.19 2.36 -2.01
CA ALA A 106 -28.29 2.87 -2.85
C ALA A 106 -27.81 3.39 -4.21
N ASP A 107 -26.51 3.57 -4.39
CA ASP A 107 -25.93 4.07 -5.64
C ASP A 107 -25.75 2.93 -6.65
N GLU A 108 -26.71 2.78 -7.57
CA GLU A 108 -26.67 1.80 -8.66
C GLU A 108 -25.57 2.08 -9.69
N SER A 109 -25.06 3.31 -9.76
CA SER A 109 -23.98 3.67 -10.69
C SER A 109 -22.61 3.18 -10.25
N GLY A 110 -22.42 2.86 -8.95
CA GLY A 110 -21.15 2.51 -8.35
C GLY A 110 -20.17 3.67 -8.14
N ALA A 111 -20.57 4.90 -8.52
CA ALA A 111 -19.70 6.07 -8.42
C ALA A 111 -19.32 6.40 -6.96
N ALA A 112 -20.27 6.25 -6.03
CA ALA A 112 -20.01 6.47 -4.61
C ALA A 112 -19.00 5.47 -4.03
N LEU A 113 -19.05 4.20 -4.43
CA LEU A 113 -18.09 3.18 -4.06
C LEU A 113 -16.71 3.46 -4.69
N ALA A 114 -16.69 3.82 -5.96
CA ALA A 114 -15.45 4.18 -6.66
C ALA A 114 -14.75 5.38 -5.99
N ALA A 115 -15.51 6.41 -5.61
CA ALA A 115 -15.00 7.58 -4.90
C ALA A 115 -14.52 7.26 -3.46
N LEU A 116 -15.18 6.31 -2.78
CA LEU A 116 -14.71 5.81 -1.49
C LEU A 116 -13.36 5.10 -1.63
N ASN A 117 -13.22 4.25 -2.66
CA ASN A 117 -12.07 3.37 -2.87
C ASN A 117 -10.98 3.99 -3.76
N GLU A 118 -11.05 5.29 -4.05
CA GLU A 118 -10.14 5.97 -4.97
C GLU A 118 -8.67 5.65 -4.70
N LEU A 119 -8.22 5.81 -3.42
CA LEU A 119 -6.82 5.59 -3.04
C LEU A 119 -6.43 4.10 -3.07
N PHE A 120 -7.34 3.19 -2.75
CA PHE A 120 -7.11 1.75 -2.97
C PHE A 120 -6.96 1.43 -4.46
N ASN A 121 -7.83 1.99 -5.30
CA ASN A 121 -7.78 1.78 -6.74
C ASN A 121 -6.48 2.30 -7.35
N VAL A 122 -5.94 3.39 -6.81
CA VAL A 122 -4.61 3.91 -7.19
C VAL A 122 -3.51 2.90 -6.87
N CYS A 123 -3.51 2.25 -5.70
CA CYS A 123 -2.53 1.22 -5.36
C CYS A 123 -2.54 0.08 -6.39
N PHE A 124 -3.72 -0.45 -6.68
CA PHE A 124 -3.87 -1.54 -7.68
C PHE A 124 -3.51 -1.11 -9.10
N ARG A 125 -3.82 0.13 -9.48
CA ARG A 125 -3.38 0.70 -10.76
C ARG A 125 -1.87 0.72 -10.86
N ILE A 126 -1.19 1.27 -9.85
CA ILE A 126 0.27 1.36 -9.81
C ILE A 126 0.91 -0.03 -9.89
N GLN A 127 0.41 -1.00 -9.12
CA GLN A 127 0.91 -2.37 -9.13
C GLN A 127 0.76 -3.03 -10.50
N ARG A 128 -0.38 -2.85 -11.16
CA ARG A 128 -0.61 -3.38 -12.52
C ARG A 128 0.35 -2.75 -13.53
N GLU A 129 0.44 -1.41 -13.55
CA GLU A 129 1.34 -0.67 -14.43
C GLU A 129 2.82 -1.05 -14.23
N ALA A 130 3.24 -1.24 -12.97
CA ALA A 130 4.58 -1.69 -12.62
C ALA A 130 4.85 -3.10 -13.15
N SER A 131 3.91 -4.03 -12.92
CA SER A 131 4.03 -5.41 -13.39
C SER A 131 4.04 -5.52 -14.91
N GLU A 132 3.22 -4.72 -15.60
CA GLU A 132 3.19 -4.64 -17.07
C GLU A 132 4.54 -4.14 -17.62
N ALA A 133 5.07 -3.06 -17.03
CA ALA A 133 6.37 -2.50 -17.45
C ALA A 133 7.54 -3.45 -17.15
N ALA A 134 7.48 -4.17 -16.02
CA ALA A 134 8.51 -5.14 -15.64
C ALA A 134 8.46 -6.45 -16.45
N GLY A 135 7.36 -6.73 -17.14
CA GLY A 135 7.12 -8.03 -17.79
C GLY A 135 7.03 -9.20 -16.81
N ARG A 136 6.82 -8.92 -15.50
CA ARG A 136 6.68 -9.89 -14.42
C ARG A 136 5.69 -9.39 -13.37
N HIS A 137 5.10 -10.30 -12.62
CA HIS A 137 4.28 -9.90 -11.47
C HIS A 137 5.16 -9.27 -10.38
N ILE A 138 4.83 -8.04 -9.98
CA ILE A 138 5.39 -7.38 -8.81
C ILE A 138 4.37 -7.54 -7.68
N PRO A 139 4.72 -8.24 -6.59
CA PRO A 139 3.82 -8.41 -5.46
C PRO A 139 3.54 -7.07 -4.77
N MET A 140 2.32 -6.94 -4.23
CA MET A 140 1.93 -5.77 -3.45
C MET A 140 1.20 -6.20 -2.18
N VAL A 141 1.47 -5.51 -1.08
CA VAL A 141 0.73 -5.62 0.17
C VAL A 141 0.08 -4.28 0.47
N VAL A 142 -1.24 -4.27 0.60
CA VAL A 142 -2.00 -3.07 0.99
C VAL A 142 -2.55 -3.28 2.40
N GLU A 143 -2.24 -2.36 3.30
CA GLU A 143 -2.74 -2.36 4.68
C GLU A 143 -3.88 -1.35 4.83
N ASN A 144 -4.89 -1.71 5.62
CA ASN A 144 -5.90 -0.76 6.10
C ASN A 144 -6.64 -1.29 7.34
N VAL A 145 -7.60 -0.52 7.82
CA VAL A 145 -8.44 -0.89 8.96
C VAL A 145 -9.53 -1.89 8.59
N ARG A 146 -10.05 -2.61 9.59
CA ARG A 146 -11.15 -3.58 9.44
C ARG A 146 -12.37 -3.01 8.69
N GLY A 147 -12.64 -1.71 8.87
CA GLY A 147 -13.77 -1.01 8.25
C GLY A 147 -13.69 -0.92 6.73
N ALA A 148 -12.53 -1.11 6.12
CA ALA A 148 -12.35 -1.11 4.67
C ALA A 148 -12.90 -2.40 4.01
N ARG A 149 -12.88 -3.54 4.71
CA ARG A 149 -13.25 -4.86 4.16
C ARG A 149 -14.59 -4.93 3.42
N PRO A 150 -15.69 -4.32 3.90
CA PRO A 150 -16.97 -4.37 3.18
C PRO A 150 -16.96 -3.66 1.83
N TRP A 151 -15.96 -2.84 1.55
CA TRP A 151 -15.88 -1.94 0.40
C TRP A 151 -14.79 -2.31 -0.59
N VAL A 152 -13.67 -2.85 -0.09
CA VAL A 152 -12.50 -3.22 -0.93
C VAL A 152 -12.32 -4.73 -1.08
N GLY A 153 -12.97 -5.53 -0.23
CA GLY A 153 -12.86 -6.99 -0.25
C GLY A 153 -12.28 -7.60 1.03
N PRO A 154 -12.24 -8.94 1.11
CA PRO A 154 -11.72 -9.63 2.27
C PRO A 154 -10.22 -9.43 2.40
N ALA A 155 -9.74 -9.29 3.64
CA ALA A 155 -8.31 -9.34 3.94
C ALA A 155 -7.79 -10.77 3.89
N VAL A 156 -6.59 -10.97 3.39
CA VAL A 156 -5.89 -12.27 3.36
C VAL A 156 -5.21 -12.59 4.69
N ALA A 157 -4.88 -11.56 5.46
CA ALA A 157 -4.29 -11.69 6.80
C ALA A 157 -4.68 -10.48 7.67
N HIS A 158 -4.50 -10.60 8.98
CA HIS A 158 -4.59 -9.45 9.88
C HIS A 158 -3.67 -9.65 11.09
N TYR A 159 -3.15 -8.52 11.60
CA TYR A 159 -2.32 -8.44 12.79
C TYR A 159 -2.88 -7.33 13.69
N GLY A 160 -3.57 -7.70 14.75
CA GLY A 160 -4.29 -6.74 15.58
C GLY A 160 -5.35 -5.96 14.77
N SER A 161 -5.17 -4.66 14.64
CA SER A 161 -6.05 -3.76 13.88
C SER A 161 -5.67 -3.58 12.42
N PHE A 162 -4.54 -4.11 11.99
CA PHE A 162 -4.02 -4.02 10.62
C PHE A 162 -4.55 -5.18 9.78
N TYR A 163 -5.22 -4.88 8.69
CA TYR A 163 -5.81 -5.83 7.74
C TYR A 163 -5.11 -5.72 6.39
N LEU A 164 -4.60 -6.84 5.90
CA LEU A 164 -3.81 -6.95 4.67
C LEU A 164 -4.62 -7.57 3.54
#